data_a84f31fc645c281f075cb1f444290a65
#
_entry.id   a84f31fc645c281f075cb1f444290a65
#
_cell.length_a   1.000
_cell.length_b   1.000
_cell.length_c   1.000
_cell.angle_alpha   90.00
_cell.angle_beta   90.00
_cell.angle_gamma   90.00
#
_symmetry.space_group_name_H-M   'P 1'
#
loop_
_entity.id
_entity.type
_entity.pdbx_description
1 polymer ?
#
loop_
_entity_poly.entity_id
_entity_poly.type
_entity_poly.pdbx_seq_one_letter_code
_entity_poly.pdbx_strand_id
1 'polypeptide(L)'
;MNEIYVTGHRNPDTDSIVAAMAFAALKNALGEKEYVAVHLGTISDETNRMLERFHFDPPRFIQNVRTQVRDLEFDRPPCLDASVTMDRAWKLMREQKISAIPVVNEDGTLHGMLSAGDIATFSLNTVGDPRVDDIPLFNLLSVIEGRVMGDGGDLVDTVSGTVSIALPQNCENLLFDSTDSIVLCGSQPDMIRRALDQQVACLILCQTDVDPAWLENAGKTCVISTPLDASRVHRLIYQATPISRPCATDDLISFHMDDYIDD
;
A
#
# COMPACT_ATOMS: atom_id res chain seq x y z
N MET A 1 -7.08 23.69 -12.13
CA MET A 1 -8.15 24.73 -11.92
C MET A 1 -9.41 24.16 -12.55
N ASN A 2 -10.51 24.13 -11.82
CA ASN A 2 -11.75 23.60 -12.37
C ASN A 2 -12.39 24.69 -13.24
N GLU A 3 -12.52 24.43 -14.55
CA GLU A 3 -13.25 25.29 -15.47
C GLU A 3 -14.72 25.35 -15.06
N ILE A 4 -15.32 26.53 -15.12
CA ILE A 4 -16.75 26.71 -14.91
C ILE A 4 -17.43 26.91 -16.27
N TYR A 5 -18.24 25.94 -16.66
CA TYR A 5 -18.95 26.03 -17.94
C TYR A 5 -20.14 26.97 -17.85
N VAL A 6 -20.24 27.83 -18.85
CA VAL A 6 -21.35 28.77 -19.04
C VAL A 6 -22.07 28.34 -20.32
N THR A 7 -23.32 27.92 -20.17
CA THR A 7 -24.12 27.46 -21.30
C THR A 7 -25.49 28.14 -21.31
N GLY A 8 -26.09 28.27 -22.49
CA GLY A 8 -27.47 28.59 -22.67
C GLY A 8 -28.37 27.35 -22.70
N HIS A 9 -29.47 27.40 -23.41
CA HIS A 9 -30.40 26.26 -23.54
C HIS A 9 -29.88 25.20 -24.55
N ARG A 10 -30.47 23.99 -24.49
CA ARG A 10 -30.03 22.81 -25.22
C ARG A 10 -29.99 22.99 -26.76
N ASN A 11 -30.96 23.72 -27.32
CA ASN A 11 -31.00 24.04 -28.76
C ASN A 11 -30.59 25.50 -28.92
N PRO A 12 -29.27 25.80 -28.96
CA PRO A 12 -28.78 27.16 -28.85
C PRO A 12 -29.16 27.99 -30.08
N ASP A 13 -29.81 29.12 -29.86
CA ASP A 13 -29.98 30.21 -30.82
C ASP A 13 -28.85 31.23 -30.65
N THR A 14 -28.85 32.26 -31.46
CA THR A 14 -27.78 33.26 -31.50
C THR A 14 -27.62 33.97 -30.16
N ASP A 15 -28.74 34.37 -29.49
CA ASP A 15 -28.65 35.09 -28.24
C ASP A 15 -28.15 34.19 -27.08
N SER A 16 -28.53 32.93 -27.08
CA SER A 16 -28.05 31.93 -26.14
C SER A 16 -26.53 31.76 -26.22
N ILE A 17 -25.99 31.66 -27.44
CA ILE A 17 -24.54 31.52 -27.65
C ILE A 17 -23.81 32.82 -27.23
N VAL A 18 -24.25 33.95 -27.71
CA VAL A 18 -23.62 35.24 -27.40
C VAL A 18 -23.69 35.58 -25.93
N ALA A 19 -24.84 35.31 -25.25
CA ALA A 19 -24.97 35.53 -23.83
C ALA A 19 -24.00 34.67 -23.02
N ALA A 20 -23.83 33.39 -23.37
CA ALA A 20 -22.88 32.52 -22.71
C ALA A 20 -21.43 33.04 -22.87
N MET A 21 -21.05 33.43 -24.07
CA MET A 21 -19.71 33.99 -24.37
C MET A 21 -19.48 35.30 -23.61
N ALA A 22 -20.43 36.22 -23.64
CA ALA A 22 -20.31 37.51 -22.98
C ALA A 22 -20.23 37.34 -21.45
N PHE A 23 -21.03 36.45 -20.86
CA PHE A 23 -20.99 36.17 -19.43
C PHE A 23 -19.66 35.55 -19.01
N ALA A 24 -19.16 34.56 -19.73
CA ALA A 24 -17.86 33.97 -19.49
C ALA A 24 -16.72 35.00 -19.55
N ALA A 25 -16.71 35.84 -20.59
CA ALA A 25 -15.73 36.91 -20.74
C ALA A 25 -15.79 37.93 -19.59
N LEU A 26 -17.02 38.36 -19.19
CA LEU A 26 -17.22 39.27 -18.08
C LEU A 26 -16.69 38.67 -16.77
N LYS A 27 -17.02 37.42 -16.49
CA LYS A 27 -16.56 36.73 -15.26
C LYS A 27 -15.06 36.55 -15.23
N ASN A 28 -14.43 36.22 -16.35
CA ASN A 28 -12.98 36.11 -16.45
C ASN A 28 -12.28 37.46 -16.25
N ALA A 29 -12.89 38.56 -16.68
CA ALA A 29 -12.36 39.90 -16.47
C ALA A 29 -12.48 40.38 -14.99
N LEU A 30 -13.42 39.83 -14.23
CA LEU A 30 -13.71 40.25 -12.87
C LEU A 30 -13.24 39.28 -11.78
N GLY A 31 -12.82 38.08 -12.14
CA GLY A 31 -12.67 36.99 -11.16
C GLY A 31 -11.37 36.21 -11.23
N GLU A 32 -11.22 35.33 -10.23
CA GLU A 32 -10.08 34.41 -10.03
C GLU A 32 -10.32 33.01 -10.64
N LYS A 33 -11.51 32.74 -11.16
CA LYS A 33 -11.92 31.44 -11.70
C LYS A 33 -11.98 31.49 -13.22
N GLU A 34 -11.68 30.36 -13.87
CA GLU A 34 -11.75 30.22 -15.31
C GLU A 34 -13.18 29.85 -15.75
N TYR A 35 -13.85 30.76 -16.46
CA TYR A 35 -15.17 30.54 -17.04
C TYR A 35 -15.03 30.26 -18.53
N VAL A 36 -15.64 29.18 -19.02
CA VAL A 36 -15.56 28.75 -20.42
C VAL A 36 -16.97 28.71 -21.00
N ALA A 37 -17.20 29.45 -22.07
CA ALA A 37 -18.45 29.37 -22.81
C ALA A 37 -18.53 28.02 -23.55
N VAL A 38 -19.67 27.33 -23.41
CA VAL A 38 -19.91 26.03 -24.04
C VAL A 38 -21.31 25.98 -24.64
N HIS A 39 -21.55 25.04 -25.56
CA HIS A 39 -22.86 24.78 -26.11
C HIS A 39 -23.19 23.27 -26.14
N LEU A 40 -24.49 22.94 -26.03
CA LEU A 40 -25.00 21.57 -25.91
C LEU A 40 -25.61 21.03 -27.22
N GLY A 41 -25.92 21.88 -28.16
CA GLY A 41 -26.57 21.52 -29.41
C GLY A 41 -25.86 22.10 -30.62
N THR A 42 -26.38 21.82 -31.80
CA THR A 42 -25.81 22.33 -33.06
C THR A 42 -26.01 23.84 -33.16
N ILE A 43 -24.95 24.59 -33.42
CA ILE A 43 -25.01 26.02 -33.70
C ILE A 43 -25.63 26.21 -35.09
N SER A 44 -26.57 27.16 -35.20
CA SER A 44 -27.21 27.46 -36.48
C SER A 44 -26.25 28.13 -37.48
N ASP A 45 -26.54 28.02 -38.76
CA ASP A 45 -25.75 28.70 -39.80
C ASP A 45 -25.81 30.21 -39.63
N GLU A 46 -26.90 30.78 -39.13
CA GLU A 46 -27.04 32.18 -38.82
C GLU A 46 -26.07 32.63 -37.73
N THR A 47 -26.00 31.86 -36.65
CA THR A 47 -25.06 32.12 -35.53
C THR A 47 -23.62 31.99 -35.99
N ASN A 48 -23.29 30.97 -36.80
CA ASN A 48 -21.95 30.81 -37.31
C ASN A 48 -21.52 31.99 -38.17
N ARG A 49 -22.40 32.45 -39.08
CA ARG A 49 -22.11 33.65 -39.91
C ARG A 49 -21.94 34.91 -39.06
N MET A 50 -22.70 35.06 -37.97
CA MET A 50 -22.51 36.17 -37.05
C MET A 50 -21.15 36.10 -36.35
N LEU A 51 -20.79 34.95 -35.79
CA LEU A 51 -19.49 34.76 -35.14
C LEU A 51 -18.33 35.04 -36.10
N GLU A 52 -18.37 34.49 -37.32
CA GLU A 52 -17.37 34.77 -38.39
C GLU A 52 -17.28 36.25 -38.72
N ARG A 53 -18.42 36.93 -38.86
CA ARG A 53 -18.44 38.36 -39.22
C ARG A 53 -17.77 39.24 -38.16
N PHE A 54 -17.86 38.85 -36.90
CA PHE A 54 -17.30 39.60 -35.77
C PHE A 54 -15.97 39.01 -35.28
N HIS A 55 -15.43 38.02 -35.98
CA HIS A 55 -14.16 37.35 -35.65
C HIS A 55 -14.11 36.72 -34.27
N PHE A 56 -15.22 36.11 -33.86
CA PHE A 56 -15.27 35.27 -32.66
C PHE A 56 -15.20 33.81 -33.06
N ASP A 57 -14.41 33.04 -32.31
CA ASP A 57 -14.43 31.59 -32.39
C ASP A 57 -15.71 31.04 -31.72
N PRO A 58 -16.33 29.99 -32.27
CA PRO A 58 -17.48 29.34 -31.63
C PRO A 58 -17.08 28.77 -30.28
N PRO A 59 -18.03 28.83 -29.29
CA PRO A 59 -17.78 28.22 -27.99
C PRO A 59 -17.57 26.69 -28.11
N ARG A 60 -16.97 26.08 -27.10
CA ARG A 60 -16.68 24.65 -27.09
C ARG A 60 -17.96 23.83 -27.04
N PHE A 61 -18.09 22.82 -27.91
CA PHE A 61 -19.16 21.83 -27.84
C PHE A 61 -18.95 20.88 -26.67
N ILE A 62 -19.99 20.64 -25.88
CA ILE A 62 -20.03 19.55 -24.88
C ILE A 62 -21.29 18.72 -25.08
N GLN A 63 -21.16 17.40 -24.90
CA GLN A 63 -22.27 16.48 -25.15
C GLN A 63 -23.36 16.57 -24.08
N ASN A 64 -22.94 16.75 -22.85
CA ASN A 64 -23.83 16.87 -21.68
C ASN A 64 -23.05 17.53 -20.51
N VAL A 65 -23.77 17.82 -19.42
CA VAL A 65 -23.23 18.38 -18.17
C VAL A 65 -23.35 17.39 -17.00
N ARG A 66 -23.42 16.08 -17.30
CA ARG A 66 -23.47 15.06 -16.25
C ARG A 66 -22.15 15.02 -15.50
N THR A 67 -22.22 14.81 -14.20
CA THR A 67 -21.05 14.71 -13.35
C THR A 67 -20.25 13.44 -13.68
N GLN A 68 -18.96 13.61 -13.91
CA GLN A 68 -18.01 12.52 -14.12
C GLN A 68 -17.22 12.24 -12.85
N VAL A 69 -16.58 11.08 -12.76
CA VAL A 69 -15.72 10.70 -11.62
C VAL A 69 -14.64 11.77 -11.39
N ARG A 70 -14.09 12.35 -12.46
CA ARG A 70 -13.08 13.44 -12.37
C ARG A 70 -13.53 14.71 -11.67
N ASP A 71 -14.86 14.95 -11.64
CA ASP A 71 -15.47 16.15 -11.06
C ASP A 71 -15.69 16.02 -9.54
N LEU A 72 -15.48 14.82 -9.00
CA LEU A 72 -15.60 14.56 -7.57
C LEU A 72 -14.34 14.98 -6.80
N GLU A 73 -14.56 15.44 -5.58
CA GLU A 73 -13.48 15.51 -4.59
C GLU A 73 -13.30 14.11 -3.98
N PHE A 74 -12.14 13.52 -4.16
CA PHE A 74 -11.79 12.25 -3.55
C PHE A 74 -10.39 12.29 -2.95
N ASP A 75 -10.19 11.47 -1.92
CA ASP A 75 -8.91 11.34 -1.27
C ASP A 75 -7.87 10.73 -2.23
N ARG A 76 -6.64 11.22 -2.13
CA ARG A 76 -5.50 10.70 -2.89
C ARG A 76 -4.45 10.15 -1.90
N PRO A 77 -4.74 9.01 -1.29
CA PRO A 77 -3.79 8.40 -0.37
C PRO A 77 -2.51 7.98 -1.12
N PRO A 78 -1.37 7.92 -0.41
CA PRO A 78 -0.16 7.36 -1.00
C PRO A 78 -0.37 5.88 -1.32
N CYS A 79 0.17 5.43 -2.46
CA CYS A 79 0.23 4.02 -2.79
C CYS A 79 1.46 3.38 -2.13
N LEU A 80 1.35 2.10 -1.75
CA LEU A 80 2.47 1.30 -1.26
C LEU A 80 2.71 0.11 -2.18
N ASP A 81 3.98 -0.24 -2.37
CA ASP A 81 4.37 -1.46 -3.07
C ASP A 81 3.94 -2.70 -2.28
N ALA A 82 3.52 -3.74 -3.01
CA ALA A 82 3.01 -4.99 -2.46
C ALA A 82 4.00 -5.73 -1.54
N SER A 83 5.30 -5.48 -1.69
CA SER A 83 6.39 -6.07 -0.87
C SER A 83 6.63 -5.38 0.46
N VAL A 84 6.05 -4.20 0.67
CA VAL A 84 6.23 -3.41 1.91
C VAL A 84 5.66 -4.16 3.10
N THR A 85 6.30 -3.99 4.27
CA THR A 85 5.88 -4.63 5.53
C THR A 85 4.59 -4.06 6.08
N MET A 86 3.80 -4.88 6.78
CA MET A 86 2.61 -4.40 7.52
C MET A 86 2.96 -3.32 8.55
N ASP A 87 4.13 -3.44 9.22
CA ASP A 87 4.61 -2.41 10.16
C ASP A 87 4.71 -1.03 9.49
N ARG A 88 5.30 -0.99 8.28
CA ARG A 88 5.45 0.27 7.53
C ARG A 88 4.12 0.83 7.09
N ALA A 89 3.22 -0.02 6.59
CA ALA A 89 1.88 0.39 6.17
C ALA A 89 1.07 0.93 7.36
N TRP A 90 1.11 0.24 8.49
CA TRP A 90 0.43 0.68 9.72
C TRP A 90 0.95 2.04 10.22
N LYS A 91 2.28 2.24 10.24
CA LYS A 91 2.88 3.52 10.62
C LYS A 91 2.40 4.65 9.70
N LEU A 92 2.39 4.42 8.38
CA LEU A 92 1.92 5.40 7.41
C LEU A 92 0.44 5.76 7.60
N MET A 93 -0.43 4.74 7.79
CA MET A 93 -1.86 4.97 8.07
C MET A 93 -2.06 5.86 9.30
N ARG A 94 -1.31 5.60 10.37
CA ARG A 94 -1.39 6.40 11.59
C ARG A 94 -0.87 7.81 11.42
N GLU A 95 0.27 8.00 10.76
CA GLU A 95 0.88 9.30 10.52
C GLU A 95 -0.02 10.20 9.68
N GLN A 96 -0.64 9.64 8.64
CA GLN A 96 -1.50 10.37 7.72
C GLN A 96 -2.99 10.37 8.11
N LYS A 97 -3.36 9.62 9.17
CA LYS A 97 -4.75 9.48 9.63
C LYS A 97 -5.69 8.93 8.55
N ILE A 98 -5.21 8.00 7.74
CA ILE A 98 -5.98 7.30 6.71
C ILE A 98 -6.27 5.88 7.16
N SER A 99 -7.40 5.34 6.74
CA SER A 99 -7.89 4.00 7.11
C SER A 99 -7.67 2.93 6.04
N ALA A 100 -7.31 3.33 4.84
CA ALA A 100 -7.05 2.42 3.73
C ALA A 100 -5.96 2.98 2.80
N ILE A 101 -5.19 2.09 2.19
CA ILE A 101 -4.09 2.43 1.27
C ILE A 101 -4.19 1.54 0.03
N PRO A 102 -4.10 2.11 -1.19
CA PRO A 102 -3.92 1.32 -2.40
C PRO A 102 -2.57 0.61 -2.39
N VAL A 103 -2.58 -0.69 -2.71
CA VAL A 103 -1.38 -1.51 -2.85
C VAL A 103 -1.13 -1.71 -4.33
N VAL A 104 0.10 -1.47 -4.77
CA VAL A 104 0.50 -1.56 -6.18
C VAL A 104 1.62 -2.57 -6.39
N ASN A 105 1.66 -3.14 -7.58
CA ASN A 105 2.75 -3.99 -8.04
C ASN A 105 3.94 -3.12 -8.47
N GLU A 106 5.10 -3.75 -8.72
CA GLU A 106 6.31 -3.09 -9.21
C GLU A 106 6.11 -2.31 -10.52
N ASP A 107 5.19 -2.76 -11.38
CA ASP A 107 4.84 -2.10 -12.63
C ASP A 107 3.85 -0.93 -12.46
N GLY A 108 3.43 -0.64 -11.22
CA GLY A 108 2.49 0.42 -10.88
C GLY A 108 1.02 0.06 -11.07
N THR A 109 0.69 -1.18 -11.46
CA THR A 109 -0.70 -1.65 -11.53
C THR A 109 -1.27 -1.87 -10.14
N LEU A 110 -2.58 -1.67 -9.98
CA LEU A 110 -3.26 -1.91 -8.71
C LEU A 110 -3.22 -3.40 -8.38
N HIS A 111 -2.62 -3.74 -7.22
CA HIS A 111 -2.62 -5.08 -6.66
C HIS A 111 -3.88 -5.30 -5.79
N GLY A 112 -4.24 -4.32 -4.98
CA GLY A 112 -5.37 -4.43 -4.05
C GLY A 112 -5.54 -3.19 -3.18
N MET A 113 -6.40 -3.33 -2.18
CA MET A 113 -6.60 -2.31 -1.13
C MET A 113 -6.29 -2.92 0.23
N LEU A 114 -5.51 -2.21 1.03
CA LEU A 114 -5.21 -2.58 2.41
C LEU A 114 -5.92 -1.64 3.36
N SER A 115 -6.82 -2.16 4.17
CA SER A 115 -7.48 -1.40 5.25
C SER A 115 -6.87 -1.70 6.63
N ALA A 116 -7.14 -0.82 7.58
CA ALA A 116 -6.81 -1.08 8.99
C ALA A 116 -7.53 -2.34 9.54
N GLY A 117 -8.72 -2.64 9.01
CA GLY A 117 -9.47 -3.86 9.32
C GLY A 117 -8.76 -5.13 8.85
N ASP A 118 -8.16 -5.11 7.66
CA ASP A 118 -7.40 -6.24 7.13
C ASP A 118 -6.17 -6.53 7.97
N ILE A 119 -5.42 -5.49 8.37
CA ILE A 119 -4.28 -5.63 9.28
C ILE A 119 -4.71 -6.21 10.62
N ALA A 120 -5.83 -5.73 11.18
CA ALA A 120 -6.35 -6.24 12.44
C ALA A 120 -6.78 -7.70 12.33
N THR A 121 -7.51 -8.06 11.28
CA THR A 121 -7.95 -9.44 11.02
C THR A 121 -6.75 -10.37 10.85
N PHE A 122 -5.77 -9.98 10.05
CA PHE A 122 -4.54 -10.76 9.89
C PHE A 122 -3.82 -10.96 11.23
N SER A 123 -3.65 -9.89 12.01
CA SER A 123 -2.97 -9.94 13.31
C SER A 123 -3.69 -10.83 14.34
N LEU A 124 -5.03 -10.88 14.30
CA LEU A 124 -5.80 -11.74 15.19
C LEU A 124 -5.71 -13.21 14.77
N ASN A 125 -5.67 -13.51 13.49
CA ASN A 125 -5.55 -14.87 12.98
C ASN A 125 -4.19 -15.50 13.35
N THR A 126 -3.12 -14.71 13.43
CA THR A 126 -1.78 -15.20 13.81
C THR A 126 -1.68 -15.60 15.30
N VAL A 127 -2.63 -15.20 16.15
CA VAL A 127 -2.67 -15.62 17.56
C VAL A 127 -2.97 -17.13 17.69
N GLY A 128 -3.76 -17.69 16.77
CA GLY A 128 -4.12 -19.11 16.76
C GLY A 128 -3.13 -20.00 16.02
N ASP A 129 -2.36 -19.45 15.11
CA ASP A 129 -1.35 -20.15 14.32
C ASP A 129 -0.04 -19.36 14.35
N PRO A 130 0.96 -19.81 15.14
CA PRO A 130 2.24 -19.12 15.30
C PRO A 130 3.17 -19.32 14.10
N ARG A 131 2.65 -19.69 12.94
CA ARG A 131 3.41 -19.91 11.72
C ARG A 131 3.57 -18.61 10.93
N VAL A 132 4.74 -18.44 10.34
CA VAL A 132 5.01 -17.44 9.30
C VAL A 132 5.49 -18.15 8.05
N ASP A 133 5.09 -17.65 6.88
CA ASP A 133 5.46 -18.22 5.59
C ASP A 133 6.10 -17.15 4.71
N ASP A 134 7.18 -17.52 4.00
CA ASP A 134 7.87 -16.72 2.98
C ASP A 134 8.03 -15.23 3.31
N ILE A 135 8.41 -14.93 4.56
CA ILE A 135 8.74 -13.55 4.91
C ILE A 135 10.08 -13.20 4.28
N PRO A 136 10.18 -12.17 3.43
CA PRO A 136 11.45 -11.72 2.92
C PRO A 136 12.44 -11.43 4.06
N LEU A 137 13.65 -11.98 3.99
CA LEU A 137 14.65 -11.80 5.05
C LEU A 137 14.90 -10.31 5.34
N PHE A 138 14.97 -9.50 4.29
CA PHE A 138 15.14 -8.05 4.44
C PHE A 138 13.99 -7.42 5.27
N ASN A 139 12.75 -7.83 5.03
CA ASN A 139 11.59 -7.35 5.78
C ASN A 139 11.71 -7.73 7.26
N LEU A 140 12.07 -8.99 7.52
CA LEU A 140 12.27 -9.49 8.89
C LEU A 140 13.34 -8.67 9.61
N LEU A 141 14.52 -8.54 9.02
CA LEU A 141 15.64 -7.77 9.59
C LEU A 141 15.27 -6.31 9.87
N SER A 142 14.54 -5.69 8.94
CA SER A 142 14.09 -4.30 9.10
C SER A 142 13.17 -4.10 10.30
N VAL A 143 12.24 -5.03 10.54
CA VAL A 143 11.23 -4.91 11.60
C VAL A 143 11.81 -5.25 12.98
N ILE A 144 12.70 -6.24 13.07
CA ILE A 144 13.30 -6.67 14.34
C ILE A 144 14.65 -5.98 14.64
N GLU A 145 15.08 -5.02 13.83
CA GLU A 145 16.40 -4.38 13.95
C GLU A 145 17.53 -5.43 13.93
N GLY A 146 17.33 -6.48 13.10
CA GLY A 146 18.18 -7.67 13.09
C GLY A 146 19.39 -7.54 12.17
N ARG A 147 20.39 -8.39 12.42
CA ARG A 147 21.57 -8.57 11.56
C ARG A 147 21.83 -10.06 11.37
N VAL A 148 22.06 -10.49 10.14
CA VAL A 148 22.51 -11.88 9.86
C VAL A 148 23.91 -12.06 10.38
N MET A 149 24.17 -13.23 11.00
CA MET A 149 25.44 -13.61 11.61
C MET A 149 26.00 -14.81 10.88
N GLY A 150 27.32 -14.78 10.57
CA GLY A 150 28.02 -15.87 9.89
C GLY A 150 27.71 -15.99 8.40
N ASP A 151 28.29 -17.03 7.77
CA ASP A 151 28.14 -17.32 6.34
C ASP A 151 26.93 -18.21 6.02
N GLY A 152 26.15 -18.59 7.03
CA GLY A 152 24.96 -19.46 6.95
C GLY A 152 23.75 -18.87 6.25
N GLY A 153 23.93 -17.77 5.63
CA GLY A 153 22.97 -17.10 4.78
C GLY A 153 23.63 -16.60 3.52
N ASP A 154 23.98 -17.46 2.60
CA ASP A 154 23.71 -17.09 1.22
C ASP A 154 22.25 -16.73 1.23
N LEU A 155 21.99 -15.45 1.42
CA LEU A 155 20.76 -14.73 1.59
C LEU A 155 19.56 -15.63 1.28
N VAL A 156 19.07 -16.31 2.32
CA VAL A 156 17.79 -17.00 2.20
C VAL A 156 16.84 -15.88 1.85
N ASP A 157 16.32 -15.88 0.65
CA ASP A 157 15.47 -14.78 0.20
C ASP A 157 14.27 -14.61 1.10
N THR A 158 13.80 -15.73 1.71
CA THR A 158 12.62 -15.75 2.59
C THR A 158 12.81 -16.66 3.80
N VAL A 159 12.12 -16.37 4.89
CA VAL A 159 12.08 -17.18 6.12
C VAL A 159 10.66 -17.67 6.34
N SER A 160 10.52 -19.00 6.54
CA SER A 160 9.25 -19.65 6.86
C SER A 160 9.43 -20.54 8.08
N GLY A 161 8.36 -20.71 8.88
CA GLY A 161 8.37 -21.68 9.98
C GLY A 161 7.47 -21.28 11.16
N THR A 162 7.36 -22.21 12.09
CA THR A 162 6.63 -22.00 13.34
C THR A 162 7.49 -21.23 14.34
N VAL A 163 7.00 -20.11 14.81
CA VAL A 163 7.73 -19.23 15.74
C VAL A 163 7.58 -19.75 17.16
N SER A 164 8.71 -19.99 17.83
CA SER A 164 8.75 -20.44 19.21
C SER A 164 9.78 -19.69 20.04
N ILE A 165 9.47 -19.45 21.32
CA ILE A 165 10.41 -18.87 22.27
C ILE A 165 11.03 -20.00 23.08
N ALA A 166 12.36 -20.12 23.02
CA ALA A 166 13.09 -21.09 23.82
C ALA A 166 13.18 -20.63 25.26
N LEU A 167 12.43 -21.32 26.15
CA LEU A 167 12.45 -21.09 27.60
C LEU A 167 13.23 -22.20 28.29
N PRO A 168 14.05 -21.89 29.33
CA PRO A 168 14.87 -22.88 30.03
C PRO A 168 14.10 -24.10 30.56
N GLN A 169 12.87 -23.88 30.98
CA GLN A 169 12.00 -24.92 31.57
C GLN A 169 11.46 -25.90 30.50
N ASN A 170 11.57 -25.57 29.24
CA ASN A 170 11.07 -26.37 28.13
C ASN A 170 12.19 -27.15 27.39
N CYS A 171 13.44 -27.07 27.90
CA CYS A 171 14.62 -27.62 27.24
C CYS A 171 14.54 -29.12 26.97
N GLU A 172 13.85 -29.91 27.79
CA GLU A 172 13.82 -31.37 27.63
C GLU A 172 12.76 -31.83 26.61
N ASN A 173 11.71 -31.04 26.38
CA ASN A 173 10.54 -31.43 25.61
C ASN A 173 10.33 -30.64 24.31
N LEU A 174 11.13 -29.61 24.04
CA LEU A 174 11.03 -28.84 22.80
C LEU A 174 11.69 -29.61 21.65
N LEU A 175 10.86 -30.33 20.94
CA LEU A 175 11.18 -30.80 19.60
C LEU A 175 11.01 -29.60 18.66
N PHE A 176 12.11 -28.93 18.34
CA PHE A 176 12.10 -28.03 17.19
C PHE A 176 12.04 -28.91 15.94
N ASP A 177 11.02 -28.69 15.10
CA ASP A 177 11.04 -29.32 13.78
C ASP A 177 12.14 -28.64 12.96
N SER A 178 13.17 -29.39 12.61
CA SER A 178 14.45 -28.86 12.12
C SER A 178 14.37 -27.95 10.92
N THR A 179 13.42 -28.18 10.03
CA THR A 179 13.31 -27.46 8.76
C THR A 179 12.20 -26.41 8.76
N ASP A 180 11.42 -26.33 9.82
CA ASP A 180 10.19 -25.53 9.87
C ASP A 180 10.03 -24.78 11.21
N SER A 181 11.16 -24.52 11.88
CA SER A 181 11.15 -23.80 13.15
C SER A 181 11.94 -22.50 13.09
N ILE A 182 11.32 -21.43 13.61
CA ILE A 182 11.98 -20.17 13.91
C ILE A 182 12.07 -20.05 15.42
N VAL A 183 13.30 -20.11 15.95
CA VAL A 183 13.53 -20.15 17.38
C VAL A 183 14.05 -18.81 17.89
N LEU A 184 13.32 -18.22 18.84
CA LEU A 184 13.73 -17.01 19.55
C LEU A 184 14.44 -17.41 20.83
N CYS A 185 15.70 -17.03 20.97
CA CYS A 185 16.54 -17.46 22.10
C CYS A 185 17.27 -16.24 22.71
N GLY A 186 17.48 -16.26 24.02
CA GLY A 186 18.37 -15.36 24.73
C GLY A 186 19.78 -15.92 24.85
N SER A 187 20.53 -15.49 25.87
CA SER A 187 21.94 -15.83 26.12
C SER A 187 22.18 -17.22 26.72
N GLN A 188 21.36 -18.21 26.41
CA GLN A 188 21.45 -19.56 26.97
C GLN A 188 22.21 -20.50 26.03
N PRO A 189 23.51 -20.81 26.30
CA PRO A 189 24.36 -21.57 25.38
C PRO A 189 23.80 -22.94 25.02
N ASP A 190 23.17 -23.63 25.96
CA ASP A 190 22.62 -24.97 25.75
C ASP A 190 21.44 -24.94 24.77
N MET A 191 20.60 -23.90 24.84
CA MET A 191 19.48 -23.72 23.92
C MET A 191 19.95 -23.36 22.53
N ILE A 192 20.94 -22.47 22.43
CA ILE A 192 21.57 -22.08 21.17
C ILE A 192 22.19 -23.30 20.50
N ARG A 193 23.02 -24.05 21.24
CA ARG A 193 23.64 -25.27 20.73
C ARG A 193 22.61 -26.27 20.22
N ARG A 194 21.55 -26.51 21.01
CA ARG A 194 20.48 -27.44 20.63
C ARG A 194 19.75 -27.01 19.36
N ALA A 195 19.41 -25.72 19.21
CA ALA A 195 18.78 -25.21 18.00
C ALA A 195 19.68 -25.39 16.77
N LEU A 196 20.98 -25.13 16.92
CA LEU A 196 21.97 -25.33 15.83
C LEU A 196 22.15 -26.81 15.50
N ASP A 197 22.24 -27.69 16.51
CA ASP A 197 22.36 -29.14 16.30
C ASP A 197 21.14 -29.72 15.56
N GLN A 198 19.98 -29.17 15.79
CA GLN A 198 18.73 -29.55 15.13
C GLN A 198 18.54 -28.87 13.77
N GLN A 199 19.46 -27.98 13.37
CA GLN A 199 19.42 -27.27 12.09
C GLN A 199 18.07 -26.59 11.82
N VAL A 200 17.59 -25.82 12.82
CA VAL A 200 16.34 -25.04 12.68
C VAL A 200 16.42 -24.07 11.50
N ALA A 201 15.27 -23.74 10.90
CA ALA A 201 15.23 -22.84 9.74
C ALA A 201 15.85 -21.47 10.04
N CYS A 202 15.51 -20.92 11.22
CA CYS A 202 16.05 -19.63 11.65
C CYS A 202 16.21 -19.60 13.18
N LEU A 203 17.37 -19.11 13.65
CA LEU A 203 17.66 -18.85 15.05
C LEU A 203 17.83 -17.35 15.26
N ILE A 204 16.97 -16.75 16.07
CA ILE A 204 17.04 -15.33 16.38
C ILE A 204 17.54 -15.14 17.82
N LEU A 205 18.75 -14.59 17.94
CA LEU A 205 19.42 -14.30 19.20
C LEU A 205 19.02 -12.92 19.70
N CYS A 206 18.26 -12.90 20.79
CA CYS A 206 17.65 -11.70 21.37
C CYS A 206 18.52 -11.15 22.49
N GLN A 207 18.94 -9.88 22.41
CA GLN A 207 19.75 -9.18 23.44
C GLN A 207 20.99 -9.99 23.86
N THR A 208 21.65 -10.65 22.92
CA THR A 208 22.74 -11.56 23.19
C THR A 208 23.91 -11.23 22.28
N ASP A 209 25.11 -11.15 22.88
CA ASP A 209 26.35 -11.11 22.14
C ASP A 209 26.60 -12.50 21.54
N VAL A 210 26.87 -12.53 20.24
CA VAL A 210 27.08 -13.79 19.50
C VAL A 210 28.52 -14.23 19.66
N ASP A 211 28.71 -15.41 20.28
CA ASP A 211 30.01 -16.07 20.29
C ASP A 211 30.31 -16.65 18.88
N PRO A 212 31.42 -16.24 18.24
CA PRO A 212 31.80 -16.78 16.94
C PRO A 212 31.85 -18.30 16.88
N ALA A 213 32.18 -18.97 18.00
CA ALA A 213 32.22 -20.43 18.08
C ALA A 213 30.86 -21.08 17.85
N TRP A 214 29.76 -20.38 18.09
CA TRP A 214 28.40 -20.89 17.78
C TRP A 214 28.14 -20.93 16.29
N LEU A 215 28.72 -20.02 15.52
CA LEU A 215 28.52 -19.92 14.07
C LEU A 215 29.24 -21.03 13.29
N GLU A 216 30.31 -21.61 13.84
CA GLU A 216 31.05 -22.72 13.20
C GLU A 216 30.13 -23.94 12.95
N ASN A 217 29.10 -24.13 13.77
CA ASN A 217 28.13 -25.22 13.69
C ASN A 217 26.77 -24.81 13.16
N ALA A 218 26.61 -23.59 12.65
CA ALA A 218 25.33 -23.07 12.19
C ALA A 218 24.75 -23.84 10.97
N GLY A 219 25.63 -24.44 10.15
CA GLY A 219 25.22 -25.26 9.00
C GLY A 219 24.33 -24.45 8.05
N LYS A 220 23.08 -24.89 7.88
CA LYS A 220 22.07 -24.22 7.04
C LYS A 220 21.15 -23.26 7.84
N THR A 221 21.31 -23.21 9.15
CA THR A 221 20.45 -22.35 10.00
C THR A 221 20.78 -20.88 9.73
N CYS A 222 19.76 -20.10 9.39
CA CYS A 222 19.87 -18.64 9.33
C CYS A 222 19.97 -18.09 10.75
N VAL A 223 21.12 -17.53 11.13
CA VAL A 223 21.32 -16.96 12.46
C VAL A 223 21.19 -15.44 12.39
N ILE A 224 20.31 -14.88 13.20
CA ILE A 224 20.03 -13.44 13.28
C ILE A 224 20.29 -12.97 14.70
N SER A 225 21.00 -11.86 14.88
CA SER A 225 21.12 -11.16 16.15
C SER A 225 20.25 -9.89 16.15
N THR A 226 19.59 -9.62 17.28
CA THR A 226 18.75 -8.43 17.46
C THR A 226 18.94 -7.82 18.84
N PRO A 227 18.91 -6.47 18.98
CA PRO A 227 18.92 -5.81 20.28
C PRO A 227 17.59 -5.92 21.04
N LEU A 228 16.54 -6.44 20.41
CA LEU A 228 15.22 -6.56 20.99
C LEU A 228 15.10 -7.83 21.85
N ASP A 229 14.24 -7.81 22.87
CA ASP A 229 13.90 -8.99 23.65
C ASP A 229 12.98 -9.96 22.88
N ALA A 230 13.01 -11.25 23.26
CA ALA A 230 12.28 -12.31 22.56
C ALA A 230 10.76 -12.06 22.52
N SER A 231 10.18 -11.48 23.57
CA SER A 231 8.75 -11.18 23.59
C SER A 231 8.38 -10.08 22.59
N ARG A 232 9.25 -9.09 22.42
CA ARG A 232 9.07 -8.03 21.44
C ARG A 232 9.26 -8.56 20.03
N VAL A 233 10.29 -9.37 19.80
CA VAL A 233 10.54 -10.01 18.50
C VAL A 233 9.37 -10.89 18.11
N HIS A 234 8.85 -11.73 19.03
CA HIS A 234 7.69 -12.57 18.78
C HIS A 234 6.46 -11.79 18.29
N ARG A 235 6.23 -10.60 18.82
CA ARG A 235 5.11 -9.75 18.38
C ARG A 235 5.38 -9.06 17.04
N LEU A 236 6.64 -8.72 16.76
CA LEU A 236 7.03 -7.97 15.58
C LEU A 236 7.21 -8.83 14.34
N ILE A 237 7.56 -10.11 14.51
CA ILE A 237 7.87 -10.99 13.37
C ILE A 237 6.72 -11.10 12.37
N TYR A 238 5.49 -11.12 12.82
CA TYR A 238 4.30 -11.16 11.96
C TYR A 238 4.09 -9.85 11.19
N GLN A 239 4.59 -8.74 11.73
CA GLN A 239 4.49 -7.43 11.09
C GLN A 239 5.50 -7.25 9.94
N ALA A 240 6.46 -8.18 9.81
CA ALA A 240 7.38 -8.26 8.68
C ALA A 240 6.71 -8.82 7.41
N THR A 241 5.52 -9.39 7.53
CA THR A 241 4.74 -9.92 6.39
C THR A 241 4.49 -8.82 5.36
N PRO A 242 4.69 -9.11 4.06
CA PRO A 242 4.35 -8.20 2.98
C PRO A 242 2.85 -7.87 2.96
N ILE A 243 2.51 -6.63 2.66
CA ILE A 243 1.11 -6.17 2.64
C ILE A 243 0.27 -6.80 1.53
N SER A 244 0.89 -7.42 0.53
CA SER A 244 0.20 -8.21 -0.48
C SER A 244 -0.63 -9.36 0.10
N ARG A 245 -0.27 -9.87 1.28
CA ARG A 245 -0.98 -11.01 1.90
C ARG A 245 -2.30 -10.62 2.57
N PRO A 246 -2.33 -9.60 3.45
CA PRO A 246 -3.58 -9.17 4.09
C PRO A 246 -4.44 -8.28 3.21
N CYS A 247 -3.95 -7.75 2.06
CA CYS A 247 -4.73 -6.84 1.26
C CYS A 247 -5.89 -7.54 0.53
N ALA A 248 -7.02 -6.85 0.42
CA ALA A 248 -8.16 -7.31 -0.36
C ALA A 248 -7.87 -7.13 -1.86
N THR A 249 -7.97 -8.21 -2.62
CA THR A 249 -7.79 -8.25 -4.08
C THR A 249 -9.09 -8.50 -4.84
N ASP A 250 -10.07 -9.06 -4.17
CA ASP A 250 -11.38 -9.39 -4.72
C ASP A 250 -12.36 -8.23 -4.52
N ASP A 251 -13.38 -8.16 -5.34
CA ASP A 251 -14.47 -7.18 -5.25
C ASP A 251 -14.02 -5.70 -5.37
N LEU A 252 -12.87 -5.45 -5.97
CA LEU A 252 -12.42 -4.09 -6.25
C LEU A 252 -13.20 -3.50 -7.41
N ILE A 253 -13.91 -2.41 -7.14
CA ILE A 253 -14.61 -1.66 -8.18
C ILE A 253 -13.71 -0.51 -8.62
N SER A 254 -13.41 -0.43 -9.91
CA SER A 254 -12.64 0.66 -10.51
C SER A 254 -13.51 1.43 -11.49
N PHE A 255 -13.32 2.75 -11.51
CA PHE A 255 -13.99 3.66 -12.44
C PHE A 255 -12.96 4.39 -13.27
N HIS A 256 -13.32 4.65 -14.52
CA HIS A 256 -12.53 5.57 -15.32
C HIS A 256 -12.89 7.01 -14.94
N MET A 257 -11.91 7.92 -15.02
CA MET A 257 -12.13 9.34 -14.69
C MET A 257 -13.23 9.99 -15.54
N ASP A 258 -13.48 9.45 -16.72
CA ASP A 258 -14.51 9.91 -17.67
C ASP A 258 -15.87 9.24 -17.50
N ASP A 259 -15.99 8.24 -16.60
CA ASP A 259 -17.26 7.58 -16.32
C ASP A 259 -18.23 8.56 -15.66
N TYR A 260 -19.52 8.42 -15.98
CA TYR A 260 -20.57 9.20 -15.35
C TYR A 260 -21.02 8.54 -14.04
N ILE A 261 -21.34 9.36 -13.04
CA ILE A 261 -21.73 8.86 -11.71
C ILE A 261 -23.08 8.14 -11.73
N ASP A 262 -23.93 8.46 -12.71
CA ASP A 262 -25.30 7.95 -12.80
C ASP A 262 -25.42 6.64 -13.62
N ASP A 263 -24.33 6.16 -14.16
CA ASP A 263 -24.29 4.89 -14.92
C ASP A 263 -23.87 3.74 -14.02
#